data_a0cd0f7321b9bb82a09a87188901d21d
#
_entry.id   a0cd0f7321b9bb82a09a87188901d21d
#
_cell.length_a   1.000
_cell.length_b   1.000
_cell.length_c   1.000
_cell.angle_alpha   90.00
_cell.angle_beta   90.00
_cell.angle_gamma   90.00
#
_symmetry.space_group_name_H-M   'P 1'
#
loop_
_entity.id
_entity.type
_entity.pdbx_description
1 polymer ?
#
loop_
_entity_poly.entity_id
_entity_poly.type
_entity_poly.pdbx_seq_one_letter_code
_entity_poly.pdbx_strand_id
1 'polypeptide(L)'
;MAPKPPDASERPGIAGAAPRSRRALLTCVALTFLLHAGMYLLNTQLPMHLLRLGGNHAQIGWLFGVTTVVGLVLRPQVGGWTDRYGARAVMLPGALALVVTMLALPLAPSPLAVIMLMAGLGVGAALISTAGSIVVANESAPERRGESLSLFYVFSSSGVALGPPLGFWLADYGGMRLNFAVVIALSLAATALVLGLRTAPGNPDAGGGGARPWSRHAIPASLALIVITTGHSTVYAFLPLYTGAVGLGSAAWFFPLMSGFTILCRLVLRRASDRVGRGPVLVPAITLLALGNAALVAPPTVASLIAGAALLGCGNSMLYPTLVALVVDRTPIAERGRAIGTLSGAWDVGVAIGAPTVALLVQSHGFAAGFLASALANAAGLATFLVTERQRRLTSAVALGD
;
A
#
# COMPACT_ATOMS: atom_id res chain seq x y z
N MET A 1 -14.55 62.01 -8.90
CA MET A 1 -13.55 61.36 -9.75
C MET A 1 -13.24 60.04 -9.13
N ALA A 2 -13.90 58.97 -9.63
CA ALA A 2 -13.74 57.63 -9.08
C ALA A 2 -12.39 57.01 -9.58
N PRO A 3 -11.63 56.26 -8.76
CA PRO A 3 -10.38 55.67 -9.22
C PRO A 3 -10.66 54.60 -10.30
N LYS A 4 -9.85 54.65 -11.35
CA LYS A 4 -9.87 53.71 -12.48
C LYS A 4 -9.56 52.29 -11.98
N PRO A 5 -10.29 51.28 -12.38
CA PRO A 5 -9.96 49.89 -11.95
C PRO A 5 -8.55 49.51 -12.47
N PRO A 6 -7.77 48.74 -11.73
CA PRO A 6 -6.43 48.31 -12.14
C PRO A 6 -6.49 47.49 -13.43
N ASP A 7 -5.54 47.82 -14.30
CA ASP A 7 -5.41 47.21 -15.63
C ASP A 7 -5.22 45.68 -15.52
N ALA A 8 -5.97 44.93 -16.33
CA ALA A 8 -5.92 43.43 -16.31
C ALA A 8 -4.57 42.87 -16.78
N SER A 9 -3.65 43.72 -17.25
CA SER A 9 -2.29 43.34 -17.67
C SER A 9 -1.26 43.22 -16.53
N GLU A 10 -1.58 43.72 -15.30
CA GLU A 10 -0.68 43.63 -14.14
C GLU A 10 -0.95 42.44 -13.19
N ARG A 11 -1.71 41.48 -13.60
CA ARG A 11 -1.69 40.21 -12.85
C ARG A 11 -0.30 39.60 -13.03
N PRO A 12 0.49 39.37 -11.92
CA PRO A 12 1.78 38.70 -12.04
C PRO A 12 1.53 37.40 -12.79
N GLY A 13 2.04 37.32 -14.00
CA GLY A 13 1.92 36.16 -14.83
C GLY A 13 2.40 34.96 -14.02
N ILE A 14 1.56 33.92 -13.94
CA ILE A 14 1.95 32.62 -13.41
C ILE A 14 3.10 32.17 -14.32
N ALA A 15 4.32 32.50 -13.90
CA ALA A 15 5.53 32.23 -14.64
C ALA A 15 5.57 30.73 -14.92
N GLY A 16 5.48 30.36 -16.22
CA GLY A 16 5.92 29.12 -16.78
C GLY A 16 5.43 27.85 -16.08
N ALA A 17 4.13 27.53 -16.16
CA ALA A 17 3.69 26.16 -15.93
C ALA A 17 4.39 25.28 -16.98
N ALA A 18 5.46 24.58 -16.58
CA ALA A 18 6.13 23.62 -17.43
C ALA A 18 5.08 22.69 -18.06
N PRO A 19 5.22 22.32 -19.34
CA PRO A 19 4.24 21.48 -20.02
C PRO A 19 4.04 20.19 -19.23
N ARG A 20 2.82 19.99 -18.76
CA ARG A 20 2.40 18.81 -17.99
C ARG A 20 2.72 17.54 -18.76
N SER A 21 3.63 16.72 -18.25
CA SER A 21 4.14 15.57 -18.96
C SER A 21 3.25 14.35 -18.74
N ARG A 22 2.36 14.06 -19.72
CA ARG A 22 1.60 12.81 -19.72
C ARG A 22 2.53 11.58 -19.61
N ARG A 23 3.74 11.67 -20.16
CA ARG A 23 4.74 10.60 -20.06
C ARG A 23 5.20 10.39 -18.61
N ALA A 24 5.50 11.45 -17.85
CA ALA A 24 5.91 11.32 -16.46
C ALA A 24 4.79 10.67 -15.61
N LEU A 25 3.54 11.06 -15.82
CA LEU A 25 2.38 10.45 -15.17
C LEU A 25 2.29 8.95 -15.48
N LEU A 26 2.29 8.56 -16.74
CA LEU A 26 2.23 7.14 -17.15
C LEU A 26 3.42 6.34 -16.64
N THR A 27 4.62 6.92 -16.63
CA THR A 27 5.81 6.30 -16.07
C THR A 27 5.65 6.02 -14.58
N CYS A 28 5.14 6.98 -13.79
CA CYS A 28 4.90 6.78 -12.36
C CYS A 28 3.80 5.74 -12.08
N VAL A 29 2.76 5.69 -12.92
CA VAL A 29 1.73 4.66 -12.85
C VAL A 29 2.30 3.27 -13.15
N ALA A 30 3.15 3.13 -14.17
CA ALA A 30 3.84 1.88 -14.48
C ALA A 30 4.82 1.47 -13.36
N LEU A 31 5.59 2.43 -12.83
CA LEU A 31 6.53 2.21 -11.71
C LEU A 31 5.83 1.66 -10.48
N THR A 32 4.69 2.26 -10.08
CA THR A 32 3.97 1.79 -8.88
C THR A 32 3.40 0.39 -9.10
N PHE A 33 2.95 0.05 -10.31
CA PHE A 33 2.52 -1.30 -10.65
C PHE A 33 3.67 -2.31 -10.55
N LEU A 34 4.81 -2.06 -11.21
CA LEU A 34 5.96 -2.95 -11.19
C LEU A 34 6.50 -3.17 -9.77
N LEU A 35 6.59 -2.08 -8.99
CA LEU A 35 7.01 -2.13 -7.59
C LEU A 35 6.12 -3.06 -6.76
N HIS A 36 4.80 -2.84 -6.80
CA HIS A 36 3.88 -3.63 -5.98
C HIS A 36 3.72 -5.07 -6.50
N ALA A 37 3.71 -5.27 -7.82
CA ALA A 37 3.67 -6.62 -8.38
C ALA A 37 4.91 -7.42 -7.95
N GLY A 38 6.11 -6.87 -8.08
CA GLY A 38 7.36 -7.52 -7.65
C GLY A 38 7.41 -7.75 -6.14
N MET A 39 7.01 -6.76 -5.35
CA MET A 39 6.97 -6.87 -3.89
C MET A 39 6.01 -7.98 -3.42
N TYR A 40 4.80 -8.03 -3.94
CA TYR A 40 3.80 -9.02 -3.52
C TYR A 40 4.03 -10.42 -4.12
N LEU A 41 4.64 -10.50 -5.30
CA LEU A 41 5.16 -11.75 -5.85
C LEU A 41 6.20 -12.36 -4.89
N LEU A 42 7.11 -11.55 -4.38
CA LEU A 42 8.15 -11.97 -3.45
C LEU A 42 7.59 -12.30 -2.06
N ASN A 43 6.71 -11.46 -1.53
CA ASN A 43 6.16 -11.57 -0.17
C ASN A 43 5.48 -12.91 0.12
N THR A 44 4.90 -13.56 -0.89
CA THR A 44 4.26 -14.87 -0.73
C THR A 44 5.23 -16.04 -0.73
N GLN A 45 6.41 -15.88 -1.34
CA GLN A 45 7.41 -16.94 -1.47
C GLN A 45 8.52 -16.83 -0.43
N LEU A 46 8.80 -15.62 0.04
CA LEU A 46 9.90 -15.33 0.95
C LEU A 46 9.78 -16.02 2.32
N PRO A 47 8.58 -16.15 2.94
CA PRO A 47 8.41 -16.93 4.17
C PRO A 47 8.88 -18.38 4.03
N MET A 48 8.54 -19.03 2.92
CA MET A 48 8.96 -20.41 2.65
C MET A 48 10.48 -20.50 2.42
N HIS A 49 11.06 -19.52 1.74
CA HIS A 49 12.51 -19.44 1.55
C HIS A 49 13.25 -19.26 2.88
N LEU A 50 12.76 -18.38 3.75
CA LEU A 50 13.33 -18.14 5.08
C LEU A 50 13.32 -19.40 5.95
N LEU A 51 12.23 -20.17 5.95
CA LEU A 51 12.14 -21.44 6.67
C LEU A 51 13.12 -22.49 6.13
N ARG A 52 13.34 -22.54 4.80
CA ARG A 52 14.35 -23.44 4.19
C ARG A 52 15.78 -23.10 4.62
N LEU A 53 16.06 -21.84 4.96
CA LEU A 53 17.33 -21.40 5.53
C LEU A 53 17.47 -21.68 7.05
N GLY A 54 16.50 -22.37 7.67
CA GLY A 54 16.48 -22.67 9.10
C GLY A 54 15.84 -21.57 9.97
N GLY A 55 15.11 -20.66 9.36
CA GLY A 55 14.35 -19.62 10.08
C GLY A 55 13.12 -20.17 10.81
N ASN A 56 12.47 -19.31 11.58
CA ASN A 56 11.27 -19.62 12.35
C ASN A 56 10.12 -18.66 12.04
N HIS A 57 8.91 -18.96 12.54
CA HIS A 57 7.71 -18.17 12.28
C HIS A 57 7.80 -16.73 12.80
N ALA A 58 8.46 -16.48 13.94
CA ALA A 58 8.66 -15.12 14.45
C ALA A 58 9.51 -14.27 13.48
N GLN A 59 10.52 -14.87 12.87
CA GLN A 59 11.37 -14.20 11.88
C GLN A 59 10.62 -13.84 10.61
N ILE A 60 9.56 -14.57 10.23
CA ILE A 60 8.69 -14.20 9.11
C ILE A 60 8.01 -12.84 9.36
N GLY A 61 7.58 -12.57 10.58
CA GLY A 61 7.02 -11.27 10.94
C GLY A 61 8.00 -10.11 10.70
N TRP A 62 9.28 -10.34 10.98
CA TRP A 62 10.32 -9.32 10.75
C TRP A 62 10.60 -9.04 9.27
N LEU A 63 10.32 -9.96 8.34
CA LEU A 63 10.40 -9.68 6.90
C LEU A 63 9.52 -8.48 6.52
N PHE A 64 8.28 -8.50 7.01
CA PHE A 64 7.33 -7.42 6.75
C PHE A 64 7.60 -6.20 7.65
N GLY A 65 7.93 -6.45 8.91
CA GLY A 65 8.20 -5.41 9.92
C GLY A 65 9.35 -4.49 9.50
N VAL A 66 10.50 -5.02 9.11
CA VAL A 66 11.67 -4.23 8.69
C VAL A 66 11.35 -3.38 7.47
N THR A 67 10.69 -3.96 6.44
CA THR A 67 10.28 -3.24 5.23
C THR A 67 9.41 -2.03 5.57
N THR A 68 8.42 -2.20 6.44
CA THR A 68 7.46 -1.14 6.78
C THR A 68 8.03 -0.11 7.74
N VAL A 69 8.88 -0.51 8.70
CA VAL A 69 9.57 0.42 9.59
C VAL A 69 10.48 1.37 8.81
N VAL A 70 11.26 0.84 7.86
CA VAL A 70 12.09 1.67 6.97
C VAL A 70 11.22 2.62 6.15
N GLY A 71 10.11 2.14 5.60
CA GLY A 71 9.15 2.98 4.90
C GLY A 71 8.58 4.10 5.76
N LEU A 72 8.17 3.77 7.00
CA LEU A 72 7.62 4.72 7.95
C LEU A 72 8.60 5.86 8.29
N VAL A 73 9.89 5.50 8.47
CA VAL A 73 10.95 6.48 8.77
C VAL A 73 11.25 7.36 7.56
N LEU A 74 11.30 6.80 6.35
CA LEU A 74 11.75 7.55 5.16
C LEU A 74 10.64 8.40 4.53
N ARG A 75 9.39 7.92 4.45
CA ARG A 75 8.30 8.59 3.71
C ARG A 75 8.08 10.06 4.10
N PRO A 76 8.14 10.49 5.38
CA PRO A 76 7.97 11.90 5.73
C PRO A 76 9.04 12.80 5.12
N GLN A 77 10.24 12.27 4.88
CA GLN A 77 11.40 13.03 4.36
C GLN A 77 11.38 13.11 2.83
N VAL A 78 10.78 12.12 2.16
CA VAL A 78 10.77 12.02 0.69
C VAL A 78 10.14 13.24 0.04
N GLY A 79 9.11 13.84 0.66
CA GLY A 79 8.48 15.07 0.17
C GLY A 79 9.50 16.19 0.02
N GLY A 80 10.18 16.55 1.11
CA GLY A 80 11.19 17.60 1.12
C GLY A 80 12.40 17.28 0.21
N TRP A 81 12.81 16.02 0.15
CA TRP A 81 13.87 15.62 -0.78
C TRP A 81 13.43 15.74 -2.25
N THR A 82 12.18 15.41 -2.55
CA THR A 82 11.62 15.55 -3.91
C THR A 82 11.55 17.00 -4.34
N ASP A 83 11.14 17.90 -3.44
CA ASP A 83 11.09 19.32 -3.71
C ASP A 83 12.48 19.92 -3.91
N ARG A 84 13.47 19.49 -3.10
CA ARG A 84 14.82 20.01 -3.14
C ARG A 84 15.69 19.46 -4.26
N TYR A 85 15.64 18.14 -4.50
CA TYR A 85 16.54 17.46 -5.43
C TYR A 85 15.85 17.03 -6.73
N GLY A 86 14.52 17.09 -6.79
CA GLY A 86 13.71 16.58 -7.88
C GLY A 86 13.39 15.09 -7.74
N ALA A 87 12.24 14.67 -8.29
CA ALA A 87 11.71 13.34 -8.10
C ALA A 87 12.62 12.21 -8.63
N ARG A 88 13.25 12.43 -9.81
CA ARG A 88 14.19 11.45 -10.39
C ARG A 88 15.39 11.18 -9.47
N ALA A 89 15.97 12.23 -8.88
CA ALA A 89 17.12 12.12 -8.00
C ALA A 89 16.79 11.35 -6.71
N VAL A 90 15.54 11.42 -6.26
CA VAL A 90 15.05 10.68 -5.07
C VAL A 90 14.68 9.24 -5.43
N MET A 91 14.05 9.01 -6.57
CA MET A 91 13.63 7.65 -6.98
C MET A 91 14.80 6.76 -7.37
N LEU A 92 15.87 7.32 -7.94
CA LEU A 92 16.99 6.54 -8.44
C LEU A 92 17.72 5.74 -7.34
N PRO A 93 18.10 6.32 -6.18
CA PRO A 93 18.64 5.53 -5.07
C PRO A 93 17.67 4.43 -4.60
N GLY A 94 16.36 4.70 -4.59
CA GLY A 94 15.35 3.69 -4.26
C GLY A 94 15.31 2.54 -5.26
N ALA A 95 15.39 2.83 -6.56
CA ALA A 95 15.42 1.82 -7.62
C ALA A 95 16.71 0.99 -7.57
N LEU A 96 17.85 1.61 -7.31
CA LEU A 96 19.12 0.92 -7.12
C LEU A 96 19.11 0.04 -5.86
N ALA A 97 18.55 0.53 -4.75
CA ALA A 97 18.36 -0.27 -3.54
C ALA A 97 17.53 -1.53 -3.80
N LEU A 98 16.44 -1.41 -4.60
CA LEU A 98 15.67 -2.58 -5.03
C LEU A 98 16.51 -3.57 -5.83
N VAL A 99 17.24 -3.11 -6.85
CA VAL A 99 18.08 -3.98 -7.69
C VAL A 99 19.12 -4.70 -6.83
N VAL A 100 19.84 -3.99 -5.99
CA VAL A 100 20.86 -4.57 -5.10
C VAL A 100 20.23 -5.60 -4.16
N THR A 101 19.09 -5.27 -3.55
CA THR A 101 18.34 -6.19 -2.68
C THR A 101 17.94 -7.45 -3.44
N MET A 102 17.34 -7.32 -4.61
CA MET A 102 16.87 -8.47 -5.40
C MET A 102 17.99 -9.36 -5.90
N LEU A 103 19.14 -8.79 -6.23
CA LEU A 103 20.36 -9.55 -6.60
C LEU A 103 21.00 -10.26 -5.40
N ALA A 104 20.96 -9.65 -4.20
CA ALA A 104 21.53 -10.20 -3.00
C ALA A 104 20.66 -11.27 -2.32
N LEU A 105 19.34 -11.22 -2.46
CA LEU A 105 18.41 -12.16 -1.81
C LEU A 105 18.68 -13.64 -2.14
N PRO A 106 18.92 -14.04 -3.40
CA PRO A 106 19.23 -15.44 -3.73
C PRO A 106 20.53 -15.94 -3.09
N LEU A 107 21.42 -15.00 -2.72
CA LEU A 107 22.74 -15.27 -2.16
C LEU A 107 22.77 -15.19 -0.63
N ALA A 108 21.64 -14.86 -0.01
CA ALA A 108 21.54 -14.69 1.45
C ALA A 108 21.85 -16.01 2.19
N PRO A 109 22.89 -16.05 3.06
CA PRO A 109 23.33 -17.29 3.69
C PRO A 109 22.51 -17.68 4.92
N SER A 110 21.65 -16.79 5.42
CA SER A 110 20.92 -16.99 6.67
C SER A 110 19.59 -16.25 6.71
N PRO A 111 18.65 -16.65 7.57
CA PRO A 111 17.39 -15.93 7.79
C PRO A 111 17.59 -14.45 8.15
N LEU A 112 18.58 -14.15 8.98
CA LEU A 112 18.91 -12.78 9.39
C LEU A 112 19.36 -11.94 8.21
N ALA A 113 20.17 -12.49 7.30
CA ALA A 113 20.59 -11.80 6.08
C ALA A 113 19.39 -11.45 5.20
N VAL A 114 18.44 -12.37 5.03
CA VAL A 114 17.17 -12.11 4.31
C VAL A 114 16.40 -10.96 4.95
N ILE A 115 16.22 -10.98 6.28
CA ILE A 115 15.52 -9.92 7.02
C ILE A 115 16.21 -8.57 6.85
N MET A 116 17.54 -8.51 6.94
CA MET A 116 18.29 -7.26 6.75
C MET A 116 18.16 -6.71 5.33
N LEU A 117 18.16 -7.58 4.32
CA LEU A 117 17.94 -7.19 2.94
C LEU A 117 16.54 -6.58 2.70
N MET A 118 15.53 -6.93 3.53
CA MET A 118 14.21 -6.31 3.45
C MET A 118 14.23 -4.81 3.74
N ALA A 119 15.24 -4.29 4.42
CA ALA A 119 15.44 -2.85 4.57
C ALA A 119 15.60 -2.15 3.21
N GLY A 120 16.36 -2.75 2.28
CA GLY A 120 16.52 -2.23 0.92
C GLY A 120 15.21 -2.22 0.12
N LEU A 121 14.35 -3.23 0.32
CA LEU A 121 12.99 -3.23 -0.25
C LEU A 121 12.16 -2.07 0.35
N GLY A 122 12.25 -1.83 1.65
CA GLY A 122 11.60 -0.70 2.34
C GLY A 122 12.06 0.65 1.80
N VAL A 123 13.38 0.83 1.58
CA VAL A 123 13.96 2.05 0.96
C VAL A 123 13.37 2.26 -0.44
N GLY A 124 13.42 1.22 -1.28
CA GLY A 124 12.90 1.29 -2.64
C GLY A 124 11.41 1.63 -2.69
N ALA A 125 10.61 0.94 -1.87
CA ALA A 125 9.18 1.18 -1.77
C ALA A 125 8.86 2.61 -1.29
N ALA A 126 9.55 3.11 -0.26
CA ALA A 126 9.33 4.45 0.27
C ALA A 126 9.67 5.54 -0.76
N LEU A 127 10.85 5.46 -1.37
CA LEU A 127 11.34 6.50 -2.28
C LEU A 127 10.53 6.51 -3.60
N ILE A 128 10.29 5.35 -4.22
CA ILE A 128 9.59 5.27 -5.50
C ILE A 128 8.11 5.60 -5.35
N SER A 129 7.41 4.98 -4.39
CA SER A 129 5.96 5.17 -4.29
C SER A 129 5.59 6.57 -3.84
N THR A 130 6.33 7.16 -2.88
CA THR A 130 6.03 8.48 -2.36
C THR A 130 6.40 9.58 -3.37
N ALA A 131 7.62 9.55 -3.94
CA ALA A 131 7.99 10.51 -4.98
C ALA A 131 7.12 10.35 -6.25
N GLY A 132 6.71 9.11 -6.60
CA GLY A 132 5.80 8.83 -7.70
C GLY A 132 4.43 9.49 -7.52
N SER A 133 3.85 9.39 -6.33
CA SER A 133 2.58 10.04 -6.02
C SER A 133 2.68 11.58 -6.07
N ILE A 134 3.82 12.16 -5.66
CA ILE A 134 4.10 13.59 -5.76
C ILE A 134 4.19 14.03 -7.23
N VAL A 135 4.92 13.28 -8.07
CA VAL A 135 4.99 13.56 -9.52
C VAL A 135 3.61 13.52 -10.14
N VAL A 136 2.82 12.47 -9.87
CA VAL A 136 1.45 12.35 -10.38
C VAL A 136 0.59 13.54 -9.94
N ALA A 137 0.71 13.98 -8.70
CA ALA A 137 -0.01 15.15 -8.19
C ALA A 137 0.42 16.45 -8.88
N ASN A 138 1.72 16.64 -9.13
CA ASN A 138 2.28 17.87 -9.69
C ASN A 138 2.07 17.96 -11.22
N GLU A 139 2.18 16.84 -11.93
CA GLU A 139 2.00 16.77 -13.39
C GLU A 139 0.51 16.73 -13.80
N SER A 140 -0.40 16.63 -12.84
CA SER A 140 -1.84 16.63 -13.10
C SER A 140 -2.44 18.02 -13.03
N ALA A 141 -3.48 18.28 -13.86
CA ALA A 141 -4.29 19.48 -13.75
C ALA A 141 -4.93 19.56 -12.35
N PRO A 142 -5.02 20.74 -11.71
CA PRO A 142 -5.62 20.88 -10.38
C PRO A 142 -6.98 20.19 -10.26
N GLU A 143 -7.82 20.31 -11.31
CA GLU A 143 -9.17 19.75 -11.39
C GLU A 143 -9.17 18.22 -11.51
N ARG A 144 -8.10 17.63 -12.10
CA ARG A 144 -7.94 16.19 -12.34
C ARG A 144 -6.93 15.49 -11.42
N ARG A 145 -6.35 16.22 -10.47
CA ARG A 145 -5.33 15.68 -9.56
C ARG A 145 -5.83 14.46 -8.78
N GLY A 146 -7.09 14.51 -8.31
CA GLY A 146 -7.72 13.39 -7.61
C GLY A 146 -7.91 12.16 -8.52
N GLU A 147 -8.31 12.36 -9.78
CA GLU A 147 -8.48 11.30 -10.78
C GLU A 147 -7.13 10.60 -11.07
N SER A 148 -6.08 11.39 -11.29
CA SER A 148 -4.74 10.88 -11.58
C SER A 148 -4.14 10.10 -10.40
N LEU A 149 -4.31 10.59 -9.16
CA LEU A 149 -3.90 9.87 -7.96
C LEU A 149 -4.72 8.59 -7.76
N SER A 150 -6.01 8.62 -8.01
CA SER A 150 -6.83 7.40 -8.00
C SER A 150 -6.32 6.36 -8.99
N LEU A 151 -5.97 6.77 -10.22
CA LEU A 151 -5.39 5.88 -11.22
C LEU A 151 -4.08 5.27 -10.73
N PHE A 152 -3.18 6.08 -10.17
CA PHE A 152 -1.92 5.63 -9.57
C PHE A 152 -2.14 4.54 -8.51
N TYR A 153 -3.10 4.73 -7.60
CA TYR A 153 -3.40 3.75 -6.55
C TYR A 153 -4.17 2.52 -7.08
N VAL A 154 -4.96 2.65 -8.13
CA VAL A 154 -5.58 1.50 -8.82
C VAL A 154 -4.51 0.59 -9.41
N PHE A 155 -3.50 1.13 -10.07
CA PHE A 155 -2.39 0.35 -10.61
C PHE A 155 -1.52 -0.26 -9.51
N SER A 156 -1.25 0.48 -8.43
CA SER A 156 -0.62 -0.08 -7.22
C SER A 156 -1.39 -1.30 -6.70
N SER A 157 -2.69 -1.16 -6.51
CA SER A 157 -3.56 -2.25 -6.02
C SER A 157 -3.67 -3.42 -7.02
N SER A 158 -3.56 -3.15 -8.32
CA SER A 158 -3.51 -4.22 -9.33
C SER A 158 -2.22 -5.03 -9.23
N GLY A 159 -1.08 -4.37 -8.95
CA GLY A 159 0.17 -5.06 -8.63
C GLY A 159 0.06 -5.95 -7.39
N VAL A 160 -0.59 -5.45 -6.33
CA VAL A 160 -0.88 -6.23 -5.12
C VAL A 160 -1.74 -7.45 -5.43
N ALA A 161 -2.76 -7.31 -6.27
CA ALA A 161 -3.66 -8.41 -6.61
C ALA A 161 -3.02 -9.46 -7.51
N LEU A 162 -2.17 -9.05 -8.45
CA LEU A 162 -1.55 -9.95 -9.44
C LEU A 162 -0.23 -10.57 -8.96
N GLY A 163 0.48 -9.91 -8.03
CA GLY A 163 1.76 -10.39 -7.51
C GLY A 163 1.70 -11.81 -6.95
N PRO A 164 0.84 -12.11 -5.95
CA PRO A 164 0.76 -13.43 -5.35
C PRO A 164 0.46 -14.56 -6.33
N PRO A 165 -0.59 -14.48 -7.19
CA PRO A 165 -0.84 -15.53 -8.19
C PRO A 165 0.36 -15.80 -9.09
N LEU A 166 1.01 -14.72 -9.57
CA LEU A 166 2.21 -14.85 -10.40
C LEU A 166 3.35 -15.50 -9.63
N GLY A 167 3.55 -15.14 -8.35
CA GLY A 167 4.58 -15.72 -7.50
C GLY A 167 4.42 -17.22 -7.34
N PHE A 168 3.21 -17.70 -7.10
CA PHE A 168 2.94 -19.16 -7.01
C PHE A 168 3.11 -19.85 -8.36
N TRP A 169 2.54 -19.29 -9.43
CA TRP A 169 2.67 -19.87 -10.76
C TRP A 169 4.13 -20.01 -11.20
N LEU A 170 4.96 -18.98 -10.96
CA LEU A 170 6.40 -19.01 -11.25
C LEU A 170 7.14 -20.03 -10.38
N ALA A 171 6.76 -20.14 -9.09
CA ALA A 171 7.34 -21.12 -8.18
C ALA A 171 7.03 -22.56 -8.58
N ASP A 172 5.80 -22.83 -9.03
CA ASP A 172 5.40 -24.16 -9.50
C ASP A 172 6.06 -24.53 -10.84
N TYR A 173 6.27 -23.54 -11.75
CA TYR A 173 6.86 -23.76 -13.06
C TYR A 173 8.38 -23.88 -13.05
N GLY A 174 9.08 -23.01 -12.34
CA GLY A 174 10.56 -22.91 -12.37
C GLY A 174 11.22 -22.73 -11.00
N GLY A 175 10.45 -22.93 -9.93
CA GLY A 175 10.93 -22.84 -8.56
C GLY A 175 11.28 -21.40 -8.13
N MET A 176 11.90 -21.30 -6.96
CA MET A 176 12.28 -20.03 -6.37
C MET A 176 13.29 -19.23 -7.21
N ARG A 177 14.13 -19.92 -8.00
CA ARG A 177 15.10 -19.28 -8.91
C ARG A 177 14.40 -18.43 -9.97
N LEU A 178 13.30 -18.93 -10.53
CA LEU A 178 12.53 -18.18 -11.53
C LEU A 178 11.83 -16.97 -10.89
N ASN A 179 11.31 -17.12 -9.68
CA ASN A 179 10.77 -15.99 -8.92
C ASN A 179 11.80 -14.87 -8.74
N PHE A 180 13.00 -15.19 -8.27
CA PHE A 180 14.06 -14.20 -8.12
C PHE A 180 14.44 -13.56 -9.45
N ALA A 181 14.59 -14.34 -10.53
CA ALA A 181 14.91 -13.82 -11.86
C ALA A 181 13.86 -12.81 -12.34
N VAL A 182 12.57 -13.11 -12.17
CA VAL A 182 11.48 -12.21 -12.55
C VAL A 182 11.47 -10.95 -11.69
N VAL A 183 11.66 -11.04 -10.37
CA VAL A 183 11.68 -9.84 -9.50
C VAL A 183 12.91 -8.97 -9.79
N ILE A 184 14.06 -9.57 -10.11
CA ILE A 184 15.24 -8.84 -10.59
C ILE A 184 14.91 -8.11 -11.90
N ALA A 185 14.29 -8.79 -12.86
CA ALA A 185 13.90 -8.18 -14.13
C ALA A 185 12.92 -7.00 -13.94
N LEU A 186 11.92 -7.16 -13.04
CA LEU A 186 10.98 -6.09 -12.69
C LEU A 186 11.68 -4.89 -12.04
N SER A 187 12.67 -5.13 -11.15
CA SER A 187 13.44 -4.06 -10.51
C SER A 187 14.36 -3.33 -11.50
N LEU A 188 14.96 -4.05 -12.45
CA LEU A 188 15.72 -3.46 -13.55
C LEU A 188 14.84 -2.63 -14.48
N ALA A 189 13.66 -3.14 -14.83
CA ALA A 189 12.66 -2.41 -15.63
C ALA A 189 12.20 -1.13 -14.91
N ALA A 190 11.94 -1.21 -13.60
CA ALA A 190 11.62 -0.03 -12.80
C ALA A 190 12.77 0.98 -12.80
N THR A 191 14.02 0.53 -12.67
CA THR A 191 15.20 1.40 -12.73
C THR A 191 15.33 2.07 -14.10
N ALA A 192 15.13 1.33 -15.19
CA ALA A 192 15.13 1.89 -16.55
C ALA A 192 14.04 2.97 -16.74
N LEU A 193 12.84 2.75 -16.19
CA LEU A 193 11.78 3.75 -16.20
C LEU A 193 12.15 4.99 -15.40
N VAL A 194 12.79 4.85 -14.22
CA VAL A 194 13.29 5.98 -13.43
C VAL A 194 14.37 6.76 -14.18
N LEU A 195 15.28 6.07 -14.86
CA LEU A 195 16.31 6.71 -15.70
C LEU A 195 15.72 7.49 -16.86
N GLY A 196 14.64 6.99 -17.46
CA GLY A 196 13.88 7.67 -18.51
C GLY A 196 12.94 8.78 -18.04
N LEU A 197 12.72 8.90 -16.72
CA LEU A 197 11.80 9.87 -16.15
C LEU A 197 12.34 11.30 -16.31
N ARG A 198 11.56 12.16 -16.94
CA ARG A 198 11.84 13.58 -17.10
C ARG A 198 10.84 14.36 -16.25
N THR A 199 11.29 14.94 -15.15
CA THR A 199 10.53 15.82 -14.26
C THR A 199 11.24 17.15 -14.12
N ALA A 200 10.53 18.16 -13.65
CA ALA A 200 11.15 19.43 -13.30
C ALA A 200 12.31 19.21 -12.31
N PRO A 201 13.42 19.94 -12.46
CA PRO A 201 14.49 19.93 -11.47
C PRO A 201 13.97 20.37 -10.12
N GLY A 202 14.58 19.88 -9.05
CA GLY A 202 14.28 20.37 -7.70
C GLY A 202 14.69 21.82 -7.52
N ASN A 203 14.09 22.47 -6.55
CA ASN A 203 14.47 23.82 -6.14
C ASN A 203 15.31 23.74 -4.85
N PRO A 204 16.63 24.02 -4.89
CA PRO A 204 17.48 23.99 -3.69
C PRO A 204 17.02 24.94 -2.58
N ASP A 205 16.35 26.04 -2.95
CA ASP A 205 15.82 27.05 -2.05
C ASP A 205 14.41 26.73 -1.55
N ALA A 206 13.81 25.62 -2.00
CA ALA A 206 12.59 25.09 -1.41
C ALA A 206 12.92 24.70 0.02
N GLY A 207 12.91 25.69 0.90
CA GLY A 207 12.99 25.48 2.34
C GLY A 207 11.90 24.50 2.71
N GLY A 208 12.28 23.39 3.33
CA GLY A 208 11.30 22.45 3.84
C GLY A 208 10.32 23.20 4.71
N GLY A 209 9.25 23.67 4.09
CA GLY A 209 8.24 24.46 4.78
C GLY A 209 7.83 23.65 5.98
N GLY A 210 7.86 24.24 7.17
CA GLY A 210 7.50 23.65 8.45
C GLY A 210 6.02 23.20 8.55
N ALA A 211 5.49 22.70 7.45
CA ALA A 211 4.20 22.07 7.36
C ALA A 211 4.24 20.78 8.18
N ARG A 212 3.35 20.66 9.14
CA ARG A 212 3.15 19.45 9.94
C ARG A 212 3.17 18.23 9.01
N PRO A 213 3.96 17.16 9.33
CA PRO A 213 4.09 15.98 8.46
C PRO A 213 2.77 15.22 8.29
N TRP A 214 1.81 15.46 9.18
CA TRP A 214 0.53 14.75 9.25
C TRP A 214 -0.65 15.69 9.01
N SER A 215 -1.66 15.18 8.25
CA SER A 215 -2.93 15.89 8.07
C SER A 215 -3.93 15.48 9.15
N ARG A 216 -4.40 16.45 9.94
CA ARG A 216 -5.47 16.21 10.95
C ARG A 216 -6.75 15.63 10.34
N HIS A 217 -7.04 15.94 9.09
CA HIS A 217 -8.24 15.46 8.39
C HIS A 217 -8.20 13.96 8.08
N ALA A 218 -6.99 13.38 7.98
CA ALA A 218 -6.80 11.96 7.73
C ALA A 218 -6.74 11.12 9.02
N ILE A 219 -6.49 11.73 10.20
CA ILE A 219 -6.27 11.00 11.46
C ILE A 219 -7.40 9.99 11.77
N PRO A 220 -8.70 10.33 11.70
CA PRO A 220 -9.76 9.39 12.05
C PRO A 220 -9.76 8.12 11.19
N ALA A 221 -9.60 8.29 9.86
CA ALA A 221 -9.49 7.17 8.93
C ALA A 221 -8.18 6.39 9.12
N SER A 222 -7.09 7.08 9.46
CA SER A 222 -5.78 6.50 9.72
C SER A 222 -5.78 5.61 10.96
N LEU A 223 -6.44 6.01 12.04
CA LEU A 223 -6.55 5.19 13.25
C LEU A 223 -7.26 3.86 12.97
N ALA A 224 -8.39 3.91 12.24
CA ALA A 224 -9.08 2.70 11.83
C ALA A 224 -8.20 1.82 10.93
N LEU A 225 -7.48 2.43 9.96
CA LEU A 225 -6.61 1.72 9.04
C LEU A 225 -5.43 1.04 9.75
N ILE A 226 -4.80 1.69 10.74
CA ILE A 226 -3.73 1.09 11.56
C ILE A 226 -4.22 -0.25 12.14
N VAL A 227 -5.38 -0.23 12.80
CA VAL A 227 -5.93 -1.43 13.44
C VAL A 227 -6.28 -2.51 12.42
N ILE A 228 -6.90 -2.14 11.29
CA ILE A 228 -7.25 -3.09 10.22
C ILE A 228 -6.00 -3.76 9.65
N THR A 229 -4.93 -3.00 9.42
CA THR A 229 -3.74 -3.50 8.73
C THR A 229 -2.81 -4.30 9.63
N THR A 230 -3.01 -4.34 10.96
CA THR A 230 -2.26 -5.24 11.85
C THR A 230 -2.40 -6.71 11.45
N GLY A 231 -3.56 -7.14 10.92
CA GLY A 231 -3.80 -8.49 10.43
C GLY A 231 -3.45 -8.71 8.95
N HIS A 232 -3.07 -7.67 8.22
CA HIS A 232 -2.95 -7.73 6.75
C HIS A 232 -1.89 -8.74 6.27
N SER A 233 -0.74 -8.80 6.92
CA SER A 233 0.37 -9.68 6.53
C SER A 233 0.09 -11.16 6.76
N THR A 234 -0.87 -11.50 7.64
CA THR A 234 -1.15 -12.89 8.06
C THR A 234 -1.45 -13.80 6.89
N VAL A 235 -2.32 -13.36 5.99
CA VAL A 235 -2.73 -14.17 4.82
C VAL A 235 -1.56 -14.37 3.87
N TYR A 236 -0.82 -13.33 3.56
CA TYR A 236 0.32 -13.41 2.62
C TYR A 236 1.50 -14.19 3.17
N ALA A 237 1.75 -14.08 4.49
CA ALA A 237 2.89 -14.71 5.15
C ALA A 237 2.62 -16.17 5.55
N PHE A 238 1.43 -16.45 6.09
CA PHE A 238 1.18 -17.72 6.79
C PHE A 238 0.20 -18.64 6.09
N LEU A 239 -0.64 -18.16 5.17
CA LEU A 239 -1.57 -19.05 4.46
C LEU A 239 -0.86 -20.16 3.66
N PRO A 240 0.23 -19.90 2.92
CA PRO A 240 0.96 -20.96 2.23
C PRO A 240 1.49 -22.05 3.17
N LEU A 241 1.96 -21.63 4.35
CA LEU A 241 2.45 -22.54 5.38
C LEU A 241 1.32 -23.33 6.04
N TYR A 242 0.20 -22.63 6.29
CA TYR A 242 -1.01 -23.27 6.84
C TYR A 242 -1.56 -24.36 5.94
N THR A 243 -1.77 -24.10 4.67
CA THR A 243 -2.31 -25.10 3.74
C THR A 243 -1.40 -26.32 3.59
N GLY A 244 -0.07 -26.12 3.62
CA GLY A 244 0.91 -27.21 3.64
C GLY A 244 0.85 -28.03 4.93
N ALA A 245 0.75 -27.37 6.09
CA ALA A 245 0.70 -28.03 7.39
C ALA A 245 -0.57 -28.89 7.61
N VAL A 246 -1.71 -28.47 7.03
CA VAL A 246 -3.00 -29.17 7.16
C VAL A 246 -3.28 -30.17 6.02
N GLY A 247 -2.31 -30.42 5.14
CA GLY A 247 -2.44 -31.41 4.06
C GLY A 247 -3.37 -31.02 2.92
N LEU A 248 -3.75 -29.75 2.80
CA LEU A 248 -4.61 -29.23 1.73
C LEU A 248 -3.82 -28.84 0.46
N GLY A 249 -2.54 -29.18 0.42
CA GLY A 249 -1.67 -28.95 -0.73
C GLY A 249 -1.21 -27.50 -0.85
N SER A 250 -0.89 -27.09 -2.08
CA SER A 250 -0.38 -25.74 -2.35
C SER A 250 -1.45 -24.66 -2.21
N ALA A 251 -1.13 -23.54 -1.57
CA ALA A 251 -1.98 -22.34 -1.56
C ALA A 251 -2.03 -21.62 -2.92
N ALA A 252 -1.41 -22.18 -3.96
CA ALA A 252 -1.29 -21.55 -5.28
C ALA A 252 -2.64 -21.11 -5.86
N TRP A 253 -3.71 -21.87 -5.64
CA TRP A 253 -5.05 -21.56 -6.13
C TRP A 253 -5.81 -20.51 -5.29
N PHE A 254 -5.47 -20.33 -4.01
CA PHE A 254 -6.15 -19.39 -3.13
C PHE A 254 -5.96 -17.92 -3.58
N PHE A 255 -4.73 -17.54 -3.88
CA PHE A 255 -4.41 -16.16 -4.27
C PHE A 255 -5.01 -15.74 -5.63
N PRO A 256 -4.97 -16.57 -6.69
CA PRO A 256 -5.74 -16.31 -7.91
C PRO A 256 -7.24 -16.12 -7.65
N LEU A 257 -7.82 -16.96 -6.80
CA LEU A 257 -9.25 -16.90 -6.45
C LEU A 257 -9.54 -15.58 -5.68
N MET A 258 -8.77 -15.28 -4.65
CA MET A 258 -8.89 -14.02 -3.88
C MET A 258 -8.72 -12.79 -4.80
N SER A 259 -7.73 -12.81 -5.69
CA SER A 259 -7.50 -11.73 -6.66
C SER A 259 -8.63 -11.62 -7.68
N GLY A 260 -9.18 -12.73 -8.13
CA GLY A 260 -10.36 -12.78 -9.01
C GLY A 260 -11.56 -12.08 -8.37
N PHE A 261 -11.87 -12.41 -7.11
CA PHE A 261 -12.92 -11.72 -6.35
C PHE A 261 -12.60 -10.24 -6.13
N THR A 262 -11.34 -9.88 -5.86
CA THR A 262 -10.92 -8.49 -5.73
C THR A 262 -11.19 -7.70 -7.02
N ILE A 263 -10.80 -8.24 -8.16
CA ILE A 263 -11.00 -7.60 -9.47
C ILE A 263 -12.48 -7.53 -9.81
N LEU A 264 -13.22 -8.63 -9.66
CA LEU A 264 -14.66 -8.71 -9.94
C LEU A 264 -15.44 -7.68 -9.11
N CYS A 265 -15.26 -7.69 -7.79
CA CYS A 265 -15.93 -6.72 -6.90
C CYS A 265 -15.55 -5.29 -7.24
N ARG A 266 -14.29 -5.02 -7.58
CA ARG A 266 -13.85 -3.68 -7.99
C ARG A 266 -14.53 -3.21 -9.29
N LEU A 267 -14.69 -4.07 -10.26
CA LEU A 267 -15.39 -3.76 -11.52
C LEU A 267 -16.89 -3.52 -11.29
N VAL A 268 -17.53 -4.38 -10.52
CA VAL A 268 -18.98 -4.30 -10.24
C VAL A 268 -19.29 -3.10 -9.35
N LEU A 269 -18.52 -2.90 -8.29
CA LEU A 269 -18.75 -1.88 -7.26
C LEU A 269 -18.03 -0.56 -7.53
N ARG A 270 -17.39 -0.37 -8.69
CA ARG A 270 -16.58 0.82 -9.03
C ARG A 270 -17.28 2.16 -8.76
N ARG A 271 -18.61 2.23 -8.86
CA ARG A 271 -19.42 3.42 -8.63
C ARG A 271 -20.22 3.38 -7.31
N ALA A 272 -20.10 2.29 -6.54
CA ALA A 272 -20.91 2.11 -5.33
C ALA A 272 -20.60 3.21 -4.31
N SER A 273 -19.33 3.49 -4.05
CA SER A 273 -18.94 4.48 -3.05
C SER A 273 -19.30 5.92 -3.44
N ASP A 274 -19.46 6.20 -4.74
CA ASP A 274 -19.92 7.51 -5.22
C ASP A 274 -21.45 7.66 -5.13
N ARG A 275 -22.18 6.55 -5.29
CA ARG A 275 -23.66 6.55 -5.28
C ARG A 275 -24.25 6.46 -3.88
N VAL A 276 -23.73 5.57 -3.05
CA VAL A 276 -24.31 5.29 -1.70
C VAL A 276 -23.50 5.95 -0.58
N GLY A 277 -22.34 6.56 -0.90
CA GLY A 277 -21.45 7.18 0.06
C GLY A 277 -20.31 6.27 0.54
N ARG A 278 -19.29 6.86 1.16
CA ARG A 278 -18.05 6.17 1.54
C ARG A 278 -18.27 5.20 2.72
N GLY A 279 -19.00 5.64 3.75
CA GLY A 279 -19.26 4.83 4.95
C GLY A 279 -20.02 3.54 4.67
N PRO A 280 -21.18 3.58 3.97
CA PRO A 280 -21.93 2.38 3.58
C PRO A 280 -21.16 1.35 2.77
N VAL A 281 -20.05 1.74 2.11
CA VAL A 281 -19.17 0.81 1.39
C VAL A 281 -18.04 0.30 2.29
N LEU A 282 -17.50 1.13 3.18
CA LEU A 282 -16.41 0.74 4.09
C LEU A 282 -16.86 -0.26 5.15
N VAL A 283 -18.05 -0.08 5.72
CA VAL A 283 -18.56 -0.98 6.76
C VAL A 283 -18.63 -2.43 6.27
N PRO A 284 -19.32 -2.77 5.17
CA PRO A 284 -19.33 -4.14 4.67
C PRO A 284 -17.94 -4.60 4.22
N ALA A 285 -17.10 -3.73 3.63
CA ALA A 285 -15.76 -4.10 3.22
C ALA A 285 -14.91 -4.58 4.41
N ILE A 286 -14.91 -3.85 5.53
CA ILE A 286 -14.16 -4.23 6.73
C ILE A 286 -14.78 -5.47 7.39
N THR A 287 -16.11 -5.58 7.40
CA THR A 287 -16.81 -6.78 7.90
C THR A 287 -16.42 -8.03 7.10
N LEU A 288 -16.35 -7.93 5.78
CA LEU A 288 -15.93 -9.03 4.92
C LEU A 288 -14.47 -9.45 5.21
N LEU A 289 -13.56 -8.51 5.52
CA LEU A 289 -12.20 -8.83 5.94
C LEU A 289 -12.18 -9.59 7.27
N ALA A 290 -12.98 -9.16 8.26
CA ALA A 290 -13.08 -9.84 9.53
C ALA A 290 -13.64 -11.27 9.36
N LEU A 291 -14.73 -11.43 8.62
CA LEU A 291 -15.35 -12.73 8.33
C LEU A 291 -14.44 -13.64 7.50
N GLY A 292 -13.69 -13.07 6.54
CA GLY A 292 -12.74 -13.81 5.73
C GLY A 292 -11.58 -14.39 6.55
N ASN A 293 -11.02 -13.62 7.48
CA ASN A 293 -10.02 -14.12 8.42
C ASN A 293 -10.63 -15.13 9.40
N ALA A 294 -11.86 -14.91 9.89
CA ALA A 294 -12.57 -15.85 10.75
C ALA A 294 -12.85 -17.19 10.05
N ALA A 295 -13.16 -17.19 8.75
CA ALA A 295 -13.35 -18.41 7.97
C ALA A 295 -12.07 -19.27 7.91
N LEU A 296 -10.88 -18.66 8.03
CA LEU A 296 -9.60 -19.37 8.06
C LEU A 296 -9.26 -19.94 9.45
N VAL A 297 -9.97 -19.53 10.50
CA VAL A 297 -9.87 -20.12 11.86
C VAL A 297 -10.62 -21.45 11.95
N ALA A 298 -11.70 -21.63 11.18
CA ALA A 298 -12.50 -22.85 11.13
C ALA A 298 -11.62 -24.07 10.74
N PRO A 299 -12.09 -25.29 11.04
CA PRO A 299 -11.37 -26.50 10.59
C PRO A 299 -11.01 -26.40 9.11
N PRO A 300 -9.77 -26.71 8.74
CA PRO A 300 -9.26 -26.49 7.39
C PRO A 300 -9.96 -27.40 6.39
N THR A 301 -10.81 -26.81 5.57
CA THR A 301 -11.48 -27.46 4.46
C THR A 301 -11.30 -26.61 3.20
N VAL A 302 -11.43 -27.23 2.03
CA VAL A 302 -11.42 -26.48 0.77
C VAL A 302 -12.53 -25.42 0.76
N ALA A 303 -13.68 -25.74 1.34
CA ALA A 303 -14.81 -24.79 1.44
C ALA A 303 -14.46 -23.56 2.31
N SER A 304 -13.82 -23.75 3.48
CA SER A 304 -13.40 -22.63 4.34
C SER A 304 -12.36 -21.76 3.66
N LEU A 305 -11.44 -22.33 2.90
CA LEU A 305 -10.45 -21.59 2.13
C LEU A 305 -11.10 -20.80 0.97
N ILE A 306 -12.04 -21.40 0.23
CA ILE A 306 -12.81 -20.71 -0.84
C ILE A 306 -13.60 -19.53 -0.23
N ALA A 307 -14.30 -19.76 0.88
CA ALA A 307 -15.03 -18.69 1.58
C ALA A 307 -14.08 -17.59 2.04
N GLY A 308 -12.94 -17.93 2.65
CA GLY A 308 -11.92 -16.99 3.05
C GLY A 308 -11.40 -16.16 1.87
N ALA A 309 -11.05 -16.81 0.74
CA ALA A 309 -10.58 -16.13 -0.47
C ALA A 309 -11.62 -15.15 -1.03
N ALA A 310 -12.89 -15.57 -1.10
CA ALA A 310 -13.98 -14.74 -1.59
C ALA A 310 -14.22 -13.51 -0.70
N LEU A 311 -14.35 -13.72 0.61
CA LEU A 311 -14.62 -12.68 1.59
C LEU A 311 -13.47 -11.68 1.67
N LEU A 312 -12.22 -12.16 1.76
CA LEU A 312 -11.02 -11.32 1.79
C LEU A 312 -10.86 -10.55 0.47
N GLY A 313 -11.07 -11.20 -0.67
CA GLY A 313 -11.00 -10.55 -1.98
C GLY A 313 -12.02 -9.42 -2.12
N CYS A 314 -13.27 -9.67 -1.78
CA CYS A 314 -14.33 -8.65 -1.82
C CYS A 314 -14.04 -7.50 -0.85
N GLY A 315 -13.62 -7.78 0.38
CA GLY A 315 -13.28 -6.76 1.37
C GLY A 315 -12.09 -5.89 0.94
N ASN A 316 -11.00 -6.50 0.50
CA ASN A 316 -9.81 -5.78 0.01
C ASN A 316 -10.09 -4.91 -1.22
N SER A 317 -11.06 -5.27 -2.05
CA SER A 317 -11.38 -4.54 -3.28
C SER A 317 -11.74 -3.08 -3.02
N MET A 318 -12.46 -2.80 -1.93
CA MET A 318 -13.04 -1.50 -1.63
C MET A 318 -12.36 -0.76 -0.46
N LEU A 319 -11.63 -1.45 0.43
CA LEU A 319 -11.06 -0.85 1.64
C LEU A 319 -10.21 0.39 1.33
N TYR A 320 -9.05 0.20 0.73
CA TYR A 320 -8.07 1.27 0.56
C TYR A 320 -8.52 2.36 -0.43
N PRO A 321 -9.08 2.04 -1.61
CA PRO A 321 -9.57 3.07 -2.53
C PRO A 321 -10.68 3.95 -1.91
N THR A 322 -11.59 3.35 -1.15
CA THR A 322 -12.69 4.10 -0.52
C THR A 322 -12.19 4.94 0.67
N LEU A 323 -11.20 4.47 1.45
CA LEU A 323 -10.56 5.27 2.49
C LEU A 323 -9.81 6.47 1.90
N VAL A 324 -9.07 6.27 0.80
CA VAL A 324 -8.42 7.38 0.08
C VAL A 324 -9.46 8.40 -0.37
N ALA A 325 -10.55 7.95 -1.00
CA ALA A 325 -11.62 8.84 -1.43
C ALA A 325 -12.27 9.59 -0.24
N LEU A 326 -12.55 8.88 0.87
CA LEU A 326 -13.08 9.47 2.09
C LEU A 326 -12.19 10.59 2.64
N VAL A 327 -10.88 10.36 2.67
CA VAL A 327 -9.89 11.34 3.15
C VAL A 327 -9.80 12.53 2.21
N VAL A 328 -9.78 12.29 0.89
CA VAL A 328 -9.75 13.35 -0.13
C VAL A 328 -10.99 14.23 -0.08
N ASP A 329 -12.20 13.63 0.07
CA ASP A 329 -13.46 14.36 0.17
C ASP A 329 -13.49 15.30 1.39
N ARG A 330 -12.74 14.97 2.45
CA ARG A 330 -12.71 15.70 3.72
C ARG A 330 -11.56 16.69 3.87
N THR A 331 -10.68 16.73 2.87
CA THR A 331 -9.45 17.51 2.97
C THR A 331 -9.45 18.64 1.94
N PRO A 332 -9.10 19.88 2.36
CA PRO A 332 -8.89 20.98 1.43
C PRO A 332 -7.92 20.60 0.31
N ILE A 333 -8.16 21.11 -0.91
CA ILE A 333 -7.38 20.74 -2.12
C ILE A 333 -5.87 20.87 -1.89
N ALA A 334 -5.43 21.94 -1.22
CA ALA A 334 -4.02 22.19 -0.94
C ALA A 334 -3.35 21.15 0.00
N GLU A 335 -4.15 20.40 0.79
CA GLU A 335 -3.65 19.45 1.79
C GLU A 335 -3.85 17.98 1.39
N ARG A 336 -4.52 17.69 0.27
CA ARG A 336 -4.88 16.32 -0.13
C ARG A 336 -3.69 15.38 -0.23
N GLY A 337 -2.57 15.85 -0.80
CA GLY A 337 -1.35 15.05 -0.90
C GLY A 337 -0.83 14.62 0.48
N ARG A 338 -0.80 15.56 1.46
CA ARG A 338 -0.41 15.28 2.84
C ARG A 338 -1.37 14.31 3.53
N ALA A 339 -2.66 14.48 3.29
CA ALA A 339 -3.68 13.59 3.87
C ALA A 339 -3.56 12.15 3.36
N ILE A 340 -3.32 11.97 2.07
CA ILE A 340 -3.04 10.65 1.47
C ILE A 340 -1.73 10.07 2.01
N GLY A 341 -0.68 10.91 2.16
CA GLY A 341 0.58 10.50 2.79
C GLY A 341 0.40 10.01 4.23
N THR A 342 -0.43 10.72 5.02
CA THR A 342 -0.79 10.32 6.40
C THR A 342 -1.50 8.96 6.41
N LEU A 343 -2.46 8.75 5.51
CA LEU A 343 -3.17 7.47 5.38
C LEU A 343 -2.23 6.33 4.97
N SER A 344 -1.31 6.59 4.03
CA SER A 344 -0.31 5.59 3.61
C SER A 344 0.65 5.23 4.75
N GLY A 345 1.10 6.23 5.53
CA GLY A 345 1.91 5.99 6.72
C GLY A 345 1.17 5.17 7.79
N ALA A 346 -0.14 5.39 7.94
CA ALA A 346 -0.98 4.59 8.84
C ALA A 346 -1.02 3.12 8.42
N TRP A 347 -1.06 2.81 7.12
CA TRP A 347 -0.92 1.45 6.61
C TRP A 347 0.40 0.82 7.08
N ASP A 348 1.50 1.53 6.90
CA ASP A 348 2.83 1.03 7.29
C ASP A 348 2.93 0.82 8.81
N VAL A 349 2.38 1.73 9.63
CA VAL A 349 2.32 1.56 11.10
C VAL A 349 1.59 0.29 11.49
N GLY A 350 0.40 0.04 10.92
CA GLY A 350 -0.38 -1.15 11.24
C GLY A 350 0.35 -2.44 10.86
N VAL A 351 0.96 -2.49 9.68
CA VAL A 351 1.74 -3.66 9.24
C VAL A 351 3.02 -3.84 10.09
N ALA A 352 3.72 -2.75 10.43
CA ALA A 352 4.94 -2.80 11.24
C ALA A 352 4.70 -3.36 12.65
N ILE A 353 3.55 -3.03 13.25
CA ILE A 353 3.14 -3.57 14.56
C ILE A 353 2.57 -4.98 14.39
N GLY A 354 1.70 -5.16 13.41
CA GLY A 354 0.92 -6.37 13.26
C GLY A 354 1.72 -7.57 12.79
N ALA A 355 2.64 -7.41 11.83
CA ALA A 355 3.36 -8.54 11.27
C ALA A 355 4.20 -9.30 12.32
N PRO A 356 5.02 -8.66 13.16
CA PRO A 356 5.72 -9.34 14.24
C PRO A 356 4.78 -9.92 15.30
N THR A 357 3.72 -9.17 15.67
CA THR A 357 2.76 -9.62 16.70
C THR A 357 2.04 -10.89 16.26
N VAL A 358 1.51 -10.91 15.04
CA VAL A 358 0.84 -12.10 14.51
C VAL A 358 1.82 -13.26 14.33
N ALA A 359 3.06 -12.99 13.91
CA ALA A 359 4.08 -14.03 13.77
C ALA A 359 4.40 -14.71 15.10
N LEU A 360 4.49 -13.95 16.20
CA LEU A 360 4.66 -14.49 17.55
C LEU A 360 3.45 -15.32 17.98
N LEU A 361 2.23 -14.87 17.68
CA LEU A 361 1.01 -15.63 17.98
C LEU A 361 0.97 -16.95 17.19
N VAL A 362 1.34 -16.93 15.92
CA VAL A 362 1.42 -18.15 15.09
C VAL A 362 2.47 -19.11 15.65
N GLN A 363 3.62 -18.60 16.09
CA GLN A 363 4.70 -19.42 16.65
C GLN A 363 4.29 -20.06 17.97
N SER A 364 3.57 -19.35 18.84
CA SER A 364 3.22 -19.82 20.20
C SER A 364 1.91 -20.60 20.26
N HIS A 365 0.92 -20.26 19.42
CA HIS A 365 -0.45 -20.80 19.49
C HIS A 365 -0.96 -21.35 18.14
N GLY A 366 -0.12 -21.40 17.11
CA GLY A 366 -0.45 -21.94 15.79
C GLY A 366 -1.19 -20.97 14.87
N PHE A 367 -1.44 -21.43 13.63
CA PHE A 367 -1.98 -20.59 12.56
C PHE A 367 -3.39 -20.06 12.87
N ALA A 368 -4.24 -20.84 13.53
CA ALA A 368 -5.59 -20.42 13.89
C ALA A 368 -5.59 -19.17 14.78
N ALA A 369 -4.64 -19.06 15.72
CA ALA A 369 -4.50 -17.88 16.57
C ALA A 369 -4.11 -16.63 15.75
N GLY A 370 -3.27 -16.77 14.74
CA GLY A 370 -2.90 -15.68 13.85
C GLY A 370 -4.10 -15.17 13.03
N PHE A 371 -4.90 -16.08 12.46
CA PHE A 371 -6.11 -15.71 11.70
C PHE A 371 -7.18 -15.12 12.63
N LEU A 372 -7.36 -15.66 13.84
CA LEU A 372 -8.28 -15.11 14.84
C LEU A 372 -7.87 -13.69 15.25
N ALA A 373 -6.59 -13.47 15.54
CA ALA A 373 -6.07 -12.14 15.87
C ALA A 373 -6.32 -11.14 14.72
N SER A 374 -6.17 -11.56 13.47
CA SER A 374 -6.46 -10.75 12.29
C SER A 374 -7.94 -10.45 12.14
N ALA A 375 -8.82 -11.42 12.40
CA ALA A 375 -10.27 -11.22 12.41
C ALA A 375 -10.69 -10.22 13.47
N LEU A 376 -10.16 -10.36 14.70
CA LEU A 376 -10.42 -9.43 15.82
C LEU A 376 -9.86 -8.03 15.52
N ALA A 377 -8.69 -7.91 14.94
CA ALA A 377 -8.13 -6.63 14.51
C ALA A 377 -9.03 -5.94 13.48
N ASN A 378 -9.54 -6.66 12.48
CA ASN A 378 -10.49 -6.11 11.52
C ASN A 378 -11.81 -5.67 12.19
N ALA A 379 -12.35 -6.46 13.12
CA ALA A 379 -13.54 -6.10 13.88
C ALA A 379 -13.31 -4.86 14.76
N ALA A 380 -12.16 -4.80 15.45
CA ALA A 380 -11.76 -3.62 16.22
C ALA A 380 -11.56 -2.38 15.34
N GLY A 381 -10.98 -2.56 14.14
CA GLY A 381 -10.84 -1.50 13.15
C GLY A 381 -12.18 -0.99 12.63
N LEU A 382 -13.17 -1.87 12.45
CA LEU A 382 -14.56 -1.48 12.15
C LEU A 382 -15.16 -0.67 13.29
N ALA A 383 -15.02 -1.12 14.54
CA ALA A 383 -15.50 -0.37 15.71
C ALA A 383 -14.83 1.02 15.79
N THR A 384 -13.52 1.09 15.60
CA THR A 384 -12.77 2.36 15.55
C THR A 384 -13.30 3.28 14.46
N PHE A 385 -13.55 2.75 13.26
CA PHE A 385 -14.14 3.51 12.16
C PHE A 385 -15.51 4.07 12.51
N LEU A 386 -16.41 3.23 13.06
CA LEU A 386 -17.75 3.64 13.43
C LEU A 386 -17.76 4.70 14.55
N VAL A 387 -16.91 4.55 15.57
CA VAL A 387 -16.77 5.52 16.67
C VAL A 387 -16.28 6.86 16.15
N THR A 388 -15.23 6.87 15.35
CA THR A 388 -14.65 8.10 14.79
C THR A 388 -15.62 8.81 13.84
N GLU A 389 -16.42 8.06 13.06
CA GLU A 389 -17.47 8.62 12.22
C GLU A 389 -18.62 9.22 13.02
N ARG A 390 -19.04 8.55 14.08
CA ARG A 390 -20.09 9.07 14.98
C ARG A 390 -19.64 10.37 15.66
N GLN A 391 -18.46 10.39 16.24
CA GLN A 391 -17.90 11.59 16.88
C GLN A 391 -17.86 12.77 15.92
N ARG A 392 -17.40 12.54 14.68
CA ARG A 392 -17.33 13.59 13.68
C ARG A 392 -18.70 14.14 13.32
N ARG A 393 -19.72 13.30 13.15
CA ARG A 393 -21.09 13.75 12.87
C ARG A 393 -21.64 14.62 14.00
N LEU A 394 -21.38 14.24 15.24
CA LEU A 394 -21.79 15.03 16.41
C LEU A 394 -21.12 16.39 16.44
N THR A 395 -19.79 16.44 16.20
CA THR A 395 -19.04 17.72 16.15
C THR A 395 -19.53 18.63 15.02
N SER A 396 -19.85 18.07 13.84
CA SER A 396 -20.38 18.83 12.72
C SER A 396 -21.81 19.34 12.99
N ALA A 397 -22.65 18.59 13.70
CA ALA A 397 -24.00 18.99 14.06
C ALA A 397 -23.99 20.14 15.09
N VAL A 398 -23.07 20.12 16.04
CA VAL A 398 -22.90 21.21 17.03
C VAL A 398 -22.42 22.50 16.35
N ALA A 399 -21.47 22.38 15.38
CA ALA A 399 -20.95 23.55 14.65
C ALA A 399 -21.95 24.19 13.66
N LEU A 400 -23.06 23.53 13.34
CA LEU A 400 -24.14 24.03 12.46
C LEU A 400 -25.36 24.49 13.25
N GLY A 401 -25.39 24.26 14.57
CA GLY A 401 -26.47 24.64 15.48
C GLY A 401 -26.22 25.95 16.25
N ASP A 402 -25.01 26.49 16.13
CA ASP A 402 -24.59 27.83 16.56
C ASP A 402 -24.53 28.77 15.34
#